data_41f3763bbe56dad50c21e7eda36eaff6
#
_entry.id   41f3763bbe56dad50c21e7eda36eaff6
#
_cell.length_a   1.000
_cell.length_b   1.000
_cell.length_c   1.000
_cell.angle_alpha   90.00
_cell.angle_beta   90.00
_cell.angle_gamma   90.00
#
_symmetry.space_group_name_H-M   'P 1'
#
loop_
_entity.id
_entity.type
_entity.pdbx_description
1 polymer ?
#
loop_
_entity_poly.entity_id
_entity_poly.type
_entity_poly.pdbx_seq_one_letter_code
_entity_poly.pdbx_strand_id
1 'polypeptide(L)'
;VYPNMSYQKRKEFIKENSKMIGESFIELMFNREFQKLKNKITYKKKELTPLIEARKINRPIIVVSGHIGSWEAVRAVLKKYGLTSGAIYQKNRNIFYERLHLSAIREGGEPILEVGTSGTRKMISLIKSGGVIAMMIDQAVKEGKYFQFLGRPAKTSTSIAEVSLKYNALLIPAYGIRGHDNRIGVTFDKPID
;
A
#
# COMPACT_ATOMS: atom_id res chain seq x y z
N VAL A 1 -13.70 17.50 7.80
CA VAL A 1 -14.24 16.76 6.64
C VAL A 1 -15.75 16.55 6.79
N TYR A 2 -16.23 16.28 8.01
CA TYR A 2 -17.65 16.07 8.31
C TYR A 2 -18.17 17.10 9.32
N PRO A 3 -18.34 18.39 8.95
CA PRO A 3 -18.67 19.45 9.90
C PRO A 3 -20.02 19.24 10.59
N ASN A 4 -20.96 18.59 9.93
CA ASN A 4 -22.33 18.37 10.41
C ASN A 4 -22.55 17.02 11.10
N MET A 5 -21.46 16.26 11.38
CA MET A 5 -21.58 14.99 12.07
C MET A 5 -21.91 15.20 13.55
N SER A 6 -23.00 14.58 14.05
CA SER A 6 -23.37 14.65 15.45
C SER A 6 -22.28 14.06 16.36
N TYR A 7 -22.26 14.48 17.62
CA TYR A 7 -21.28 13.98 18.60
C TYR A 7 -21.32 12.45 18.72
N GLN A 8 -22.53 11.86 18.78
CA GLN A 8 -22.71 10.43 18.91
C GLN A 8 -22.15 9.67 17.70
N LYS A 9 -22.51 10.09 16.48
CA LYS A 9 -21.97 9.50 15.25
C LYS A 9 -20.44 9.65 15.14
N ARG A 10 -19.89 10.76 15.60
CA ARG A 10 -18.44 10.98 15.66
C ARG A 10 -17.77 9.99 16.61
N LYS A 11 -18.35 9.74 17.77
CA LYS A 11 -17.85 8.77 18.76
C LYS A 11 -17.84 7.35 18.20
N GLU A 12 -18.93 6.94 17.56
CA GLU A 12 -19.04 5.64 16.88
C GLU A 12 -18.00 5.50 15.76
N PHE A 13 -17.89 6.51 14.90
CA PHE A 13 -16.89 6.54 13.84
C PHE A 13 -15.46 6.40 14.38
N ILE A 14 -15.10 7.14 15.45
CA ILE A 14 -13.77 7.05 16.07
C ILE A 14 -13.53 5.64 16.60
N LYS A 15 -14.52 5.03 17.27
CA LYS A 15 -14.41 3.68 17.82
C LYS A 15 -14.17 2.65 16.72
N GLU A 16 -14.95 2.69 15.65
CA GLU A 16 -14.81 1.76 14.52
C GLU A 16 -13.48 1.95 13.81
N ASN A 17 -13.09 3.20 13.54
CA ASN A 17 -11.80 3.50 12.90
C ASN A 17 -10.62 3.04 13.75
N SER A 18 -10.65 3.25 15.07
CA SER A 18 -9.61 2.79 15.99
C SER A 18 -9.51 1.25 16.01
N LYS A 19 -10.66 0.56 15.96
CA LYS A 19 -10.69 -0.90 15.84
C LYS A 19 -10.03 -1.36 14.53
N MET A 20 -10.40 -0.78 13.40
CA MET A 20 -9.85 -1.14 12.09
C MET A 20 -8.33 -0.89 12.02
N ILE A 21 -7.85 0.22 12.56
CA ILE A 21 -6.42 0.52 12.65
C ILE A 21 -5.70 -0.53 13.50
N GLY A 22 -6.26 -0.88 14.67
CA GLY A 22 -5.71 -1.91 15.55
C GLY A 22 -5.62 -3.27 14.85
N GLU A 23 -6.68 -3.68 14.16
CA GLU A 23 -6.70 -4.94 13.37
C GLU A 23 -5.61 -4.94 12.29
N SER A 24 -5.46 -3.85 11.52
CA SER A 24 -4.43 -3.74 10.49
C SER A 24 -3.01 -3.76 11.07
N PHE A 25 -2.84 -3.21 12.26
CA PHE A 25 -1.56 -3.28 12.99
C PHE A 25 -1.20 -4.70 13.43
N ILE A 26 -2.19 -5.45 13.94
CA ILE A 26 -2.00 -6.86 14.32
C ILE A 26 -1.70 -7.70 13.08
N GLU A 27 -2.41 -7.49 11.97
CA GLU A 27 -2.13 -8.17 10.70
C GLU A 27 -0.70 -7.92 10.21
N LEU A 28 -0.23 -6.67 10.32
CA LEU A 28 1.15 -6.33 9.99
C LEU A 28 2.14 -7.03 10.91
N MET A 29 1.95 -6.96 12.25
CA MET A 29 2.89 -7.57 13.20
C MET A 29 2.97 -9.10 13.09
N PHE A 30 1.85 -9.74 12.75
CA PHE A 30 1.75 -11.18 12.53
C PHE A 30 1.60 -11.54 11.06
N ASN A 31 2.25 -10.77 10.17
CA ASN A 31 2.09 -10.88 8.71
C ASN A 31 2.37 -12.30 8.18
N ARG A 32 3.32 -13.00 8.76
CA ARG A 32 3.62 -14.40 8.41
C ARG A 32 2.40 -15.31 8.60
N GLU A 33 1.69 -15.17 9.72
CA GLU A 33 0.48 -15.96 10.00
C GLU A 33 -0.71 -15.44 9.19
N PHE A 34 -0.80 -14.11 9.05
CA PHE A 34 -1.85 -13.47 8.26
C PHE A 34 -1.85 -13.98 6.80
N GLN A 35 -0.69 -14.09 6.16
CA GLN A 35 -0.58 -14.58 4.78
C GLN A 35 -0.98 -16.05 4.60
N LYS A 36 -1.01 -16.85 5.66
CA LYS A 36 -1.50 -18.24 5.64
C LYS A 36 -3.03 -18.35 5.63
N LEU A 37 -3.75 -17.27 5.94
CA LEU A 37 -5.21 -17.24 6.04
C LEU A 37 -5.88 -17.21 4.65
N LYS A 38 -5.75 -18.31 3.91
CA LYS A 38 -6.18 -18.44 2.49
C LYS A 38 -7.64 -18.05 2.24
N ASN A 39 -8.54 -18.28 3.19
CA ASN A 39 -9.99 -18.05 3.04
C ASN A 39 -10.42 -16.65 3.51
N LYS A 40 -9.53 -15.86 4.10
CA LYS A 40 -9.84 -14.50 4.56
C LYS A 40 -9.66 -13.43 3.48
N ILE A 41 -8.83 -13.68 2.47
CA ILE A 41 -8.55 -12.71 1.43
C ILE A 41 -9.28 -13.12 0.16
N THR A 42 -10.17 -12.26 -0.31
CA THR A 42 -10.93 -12.43 -1.55
C THR A 42 -10.49 -11.38 -2.58
N TYR A 43 -10.50 -11.72 -3.86
CA TYR A 43 -10.14 -10.81 -4.96
C TYR A 43 -10.68 -11.35 -6.29
N LYS A 44 -10.79 -10.50 -7.28
CA LYS A 44 -11.21 -10.88 -8.63
C LYS A 44 -9.98 -11.08 -9.52
N LYS A 45 -9.76 -12.28 -10.02
CA LYS A 45 -8.60 -12.61 -10.88
C LYS A 45 -8.47 -11.69 -12.08
N LYS A 46 -9.59 -11.24 -12.68
CA LYS A 46 -9.60 -10.34 -13.84
C LYS A 46 -8.94 -8.98 -13.55
N GLU A 47 -8.96 -8.52 -12.31
CA GLU A 47 -8.35 -7.25 -11.91
C GLU A 47 -6.82 -7.32 -11.88
N LEU A 48 -6.25 -8.52 -11.84
CA LEU A 48 -4.80 -8.75 -11.90
C LEU A 48 -4.27 -8.83 -13.36
N THR A 49 -5.15 -8.91 -14.36
CA THR A 49 -4.73 -9.05 -15.76
C THR A 49 -3.73 -7.96 -16.18
N PRO A 50 -3.95 -6.66 -15.93
CA PRO A 50 -2.98 -5.63 -16.34
C PRO A 50 -1.59 -5.81 -15.71
N LEU A 51 -1.53 -6.26 -14.45
CA LEU A 51 -0.26 -6.52 -13.77
C LEU A 51 0.47 -7.72 -14.37
N ILE A 52 -0.26 -8.78 -14.67
CA ILE A 52 0.29 -10.00 -15.29
C ILE A 52 0.83 -9.70 -16.70
N GLU A 53 0.09 -8.93 -17.51
CA GLU A 53 0.53 -8.52 -18.85
C GLU A 53 1.77 -7.58 -18.76
N ALA A 54 1.77 -6.62 -17.87
CA ALA A 54 2.94 -5.77 -17.65
C ALA A 54 4.18 -6.60 -17.27
N ARG A 55 4.02 -7.61 -16.42
CA ARG A 55 5.10 -8.50 -16.01
C ARG A 55 5.66 -9.31 -17.18
N LYS A 56 4.82 -9.80 -18.09
CA LYS A 56 5.26 -10.57 -19.28
C LYS A 56 6.21 -9.78 -20.19
N ILE A 57 5.99 -8.48 -20.30
CA ILE A 57 6.82 -7.58 -21.13
C ILE A 57 7.89 -6.84 -20.31
N ASN A 58 8.14 -7.28 -19.08
CA ASN A 58 9.08 -6.65 -18.14
C ASN A 58 8.82 -5.15 -17.89
N ARG A 59 7.55 -4.70 -18.03
CA ARG A 59 7.13 -3.33 -17.69
C ARG A 59 7.13 -3.17 -16.17
N PRO A 60 7.76 -2.12 -15.61
CA PRO A 60 7.73 -1.90 -14.16
C PRO A 60 6.30 -1.67 -13.66
N ILE A 61 6.03 -2.08 -12.41
CA ILE A 61 4.71 -1.97 -11.80
C ILE A 61 4.82 -1.17 -10.50
N ILE A 62 4.01 -0.14 -10.38
CA ILE A 62 3.84 0.65 -9.15
C ILE A 62 2.41 0.47 -8.67
N VAL A 63 2.24 -0.19 -7.52
CA VAL A 63 0.96 -0.34 -6.86
C VAL A 63 0.85 0.75 -5.80
N VAL A 64 -0.14 1.62 -5.91
CA VAL A 64 -0.40 2.69 -4.94
C VAL A 64 -1.58 2.35 -4.06
N SER A 65 -1.45 2.64 -2.78
CA SER A 65 -2.48 2.42 -1.77
C SER A 65 -2.49 3.55 -0.74
N GLY A 66 -3.32 3.43 0.27
CA GLY A 66 -3.33 4.28 1.45
C GLY A 66 -3.28 3.44 2.73
N HIS A 67 -3.10 4.10 3.88
CA HIS A 67 -3.20 3.47 5.20
C HIS A 67 -4.68 3.23 5.58
N ILE A 68 -5.41 2.58 4.66
CA ILE A 68 -6.84 2.24 4.81
C ILE A 68 -7.04 0.74 4.72
N GLY A 69 -7.88 0.20 5.60
CA GLY A 69 -8.16 -1.23 5.64
C GLY A 69 -6.90 -2.08 5.86
N SER A 70 -6.83 -3.23 5.23
CA SER A 70 -5.75 -4.21 5.33
C SER A 70 -4.79 -4.11 4.13
N TRP A 71 -3.82 -3.24 4.19
CA TRP A 71 -2.88 -3.00 3.07
C TRP A 71 -1.93 -4.18 2.83
N GLU A 72 -1.58 -4.98 3.85
CA GLU A 72 -0.76 -6.18 3.66
C GLU A 72 -1.47 -7.26 2.86
N ALA A 73 -2.82 -7.27 2.83
CA ALA A 73 -3.58 -8.17 1.98
C ALA A 73 -3.31 -7.93 0.49
N VAL A 74 -3.08 -6.69 0.06
CA VAL A 74 -2.70 -6.34 -1.31
C VAL A 74 -1.38 -7.02 -1.69
N ARG A 75 -0.37 -6.89 -0.82
CA ARG A 75 0.95 -7.50 -1.05
C ARG A 75 0.90 -9.03 -1.02
N ALA A 76 0.06 -9.60 -0.15
CA ALA A 76 -0.15 -11.05 -0.10
C ALA A 76 -0.76 -11.58 -1.41
N VAL A 77 -1.71 -10.86 -2.02
CA VAL A 77 -2.27 -11.23 -3.32
C VAL A 77 -1.22 -11.10 -4.42
N LEU A 78 -0.46 -10.02 -4.47
CA LEU A 78 0.63 -9.83 -5.44
C LEU A 78 1.65 -10.98 -5.36
N LYS A 79 2.11 -11.32 -4.16
CA LYS A 79 3.06 -12.42 -3.91
C LYS A 79 2.54 -13.76 -4.42
N LYS A 80 1.25 -14.05 -4.22
CA LYS A 80 0.60 -15.28 -4.71
C LYS A 80 0.66 -15.43 -6.24
N TYR A 81 0.73 -14.32 -6.97
CA TYR A 81 0.84 -14.30 -8.44
C TYR A 81 2.27 -14.10 -8.95
N GLY A 82 3.29 -14.27 -8.11
CA GLY A 82 4.68 -14.08 -8.48
C GLY A 82 5.07 -12.61 -8.72
N LEU A 83 4.21 -11.68 -8.31
CA LEU A 83 4.42 -10.23 -8.38
C LEU A 83 4.95 -9.70 -7.03
N THR A 84 5.95 -10.38 -6.48
CA THR A 84 6.53 -9.95 -5.19
C THR A 84 6.94 -8.49 -5.24
N SER A 85 6.37 -7.68 -4.36
CA SER A 85 6.56 -6.24 -4.36
C SER A 85 7.57 -5.80 -3.31
N GLY A 86 8.49 -4.92 -3.69
CA GLY A 86 9.21 -4.09 -2.74
C GLY A 86 8.27 -3.14 -2.00
N ALA A 87 8.70 -2.62 -0.86
CA ALA A 87 7.98 -1.60 -0.12
C ALA A 87 8.91 -0.51 0.40
N ILE A 88 8.36 0.69 0.59
CA ILE A 88 9.07 1.80 1.23
C ILE A 88 8.61 1.89 2.67
N TYR A 89 9.55 2.08 3.60
CA TYR A 89 9.23 2.23 5.00
C TYR A 89 10.07 3.32 5.66
N GLN A 90 9.56 3.89 6.73
CA GLN A 90 10.27 4.79 7.61
C GLN A 90 10.87 4.01 8.78
N LYS A 91 12.19 4.09 8.94
CA LYS A 91 12.89 3.46 10.05
C LYS A 91 12.40 3.96 11.41
N ASN A 92 12.15 3.05 12.33
CA ASN A 92 11.71 3.37 13.68
C ASN A 92 12.90 3.66 14.59
N ARG A 93 12.70 4.58 15.54
CA ARG A 93 13.73 4.92 16.54
C ARG A 93 13.91 3.84 17.60
N ASN A 94 12.84 3.13 17.94
CA ASN A 94 12.89 2.01 18.89
C ASN A 94 13.43 0.78 18.18
N ILE A 95 14.64 0.34 18.56
CA ILE A 95 15.36 -0.79 17.92
C ILE A 95 14.65 -2.14 18.08
N PHE A 96 13.90 -2.35 19.16
CA PHE A 96 13.15 -3.59 19.38
C PHE A 96 11.93 -3.63 18.46
N TYR A 97 11.19 -2.54 18.39
CA TYR A 97 10.08 -2.40 17.47
C TYR A 97 10.54 -2.47 16.01
N GLU A 98 11.65 -1.81 15.68
CA GLU A 98 12.24 -1.83 14.34
C GLU A 98 12.50 -3.25 13.83
N ARG A 99 13.08 -4.11 14.66
CA ARG A 99 13.36 -5.50 14.29
C ARG A 99 12.08 -6.27 13.97
N LEU A 100 11.06 -6.15 14.82
CA LEU A 100 9.76 -6.79 14.62
C LEU A 100 9.07 -6.26 13.37
N HIS A 101 8.99 -4.94 13.23
CA HIS A 101 8.34 -4.26 12.11
C HIS A 101 9.00 -4.62 10.78
N LEU A 102 10.32 -4.54 10.70
CA LEU A 102 11.06 -4.87 9.48
C LEU A 102 10.92 -6.34 9.10
N SER A 103 10.97 -7.26 10.08
CA SER A 103 10.69 -8.68 9.85
C SER A 103 9.28 -8.91 9.30
N ALA A 104 8.29 -8.25 9.88
CA ALA A 104 6.88 -8.35 9.48
C ALA A 104 6.65 -7.83 8.05
N ILE A 105 7.22 -6.68 7.69
CA ILE A 105 7.09 -6.11 6.35
C ILE A 105 7.76 -7.01 5.29
N ARG A 106 8.89 -7.64 5.60
CA ARG A 106 9.59 -8.55 4.69
C ARG A 106 8.75 -9.77 4.29
N GLU A 107 7.88 -10.24 5.15
CA GLU A 107 6.97 -11.34 4.82
C GLU A 107 6.06 -11.02 3.62
N GLY A 108 5.69 -9.75 3.42
CA GLY A 108 4.94 -9.30 2.25
C GLY A 108 5.74 -9.29 0.95
N GLY A 109 7.07 -9.24 1.02
CA GLY A 109 7.99 -9.21 -0.14
C GLY A 109 9.18 -8.29 0.08
N GLU A 110 10.17 -8.43 -0.77
CA GLU A 110 11.40 -7.62 -0.78
C GLU A 110 11.61 -6.98 -2.16
N PRO A 111 12.46 -5.93 -2.26
CA PRO A 111 13.26 -5.29 -1.21
C PRO A 111 12.44 -4.34 -0.31
N ILE A 112 12.85 -4.21 0.94
CA ILE A 112 12.33 -3.17 1.83
C ILE A 112 13.29 -1.98 1.79
N LEU A 113 12.78 -0.83 1.37
CA LEU A 113 13.55 0.37 1.06
C LEU A 113 13.29 1.44 2.12
N GLU A 114 14.34 1.84 2.82
CA GLU A 114 14.26 2.91 3.81
C GLU A 114 14.05 4.27 3.12
N VAL A 115 13.18 5.11 3.65
CA VAL A 115 12.98 6.49 3.19
C VAL A 115 14.31 7.25 3.21
N GLY A 116 14.64 7.93 2.11
CA GLY A 116 15.86 8.72 1.95
C GLY A 116 16.55 8.46 0.62
N THR A 117 17.67 9.14 0.39
CA THR A 117 18.39 9.12 -0.90
C THR A 117 18.82 7.72 -1.33
N SER A 118 19.30 6.89 -0.40
CA SER A 118 19.70 5.51 -0.70
C SER A 118 18.51 4.65 -1.10
N GLY A 119 17.40 4.72 -0.36
CA GLY A 119 16.17 3.99 -0.69
C GLY A 119 15.58 4.43 -2.02
N THR A 120 15.59 5.74 -2.32
CA THR A 120 15.14 6.27 -3.61
C THR A 120 15.98 5.72 -4.76
N ARG A 121 17.31 5.67 -4.62
CA ARG A 121 18.18 5.07 -5.66
C ARG A 121 17.86 3.59 -5.89
N LYS A 122 17.67 2.82 -4.82
CA LYS A 122 17.31 1.40 -4.90
C LYS A 122 15.92 1.21 -5.52
N MET A 123 14.95 2.07 -5.19
CA MET A 123 13.63 2.09 -5.81
C MET A 123 13.73 2.29 -7.32
N ILE A 124 14.48 3.29 -7.75
CA ILE A 124 14.69 3.55 -9.19
C ILE A 124 15.38 2.37 -9.87
N SER A 125 16.35 1.74 -9.23
CA SER A 125 17.00 0.52 -9.76
C SER A 125 16.01 -0.62 -9.93
N LEU A 126 15.14 -0.85 -8.92
CA LEU A 126 14.07 -1.85 -8.98
C LEU A 126 13.09 -1.57 -10.13
N ILE A 127 12.68 -0.32 -10.30
CA ILE A 127 11.79 0.09 -11.38
C ILE A 127 12.47 -0.13 -12.75
N LYS A 128 13.72 0.28 -12.92
CA LYS A 128 14.47 0.07 -14.16
C LYS A 128 14.65 -1.40 -14.54
N SER A 129 14.69 -2.30 -13.58
CA SER A 129 14.73 -3.75 -13.81
C SER A 129 13.38 -4.41 -14.08
N GLY A 130 12.30 -3.64 -14.24
CA GLY A 130 10.95 -4.18 -14.42
C GLY A 130 10.32 -4.73 -13.13
N GLY A 131 10.81 -4.29 -11.98
CA GLY A 131 10.33 -4.76 -10.68
C GLY A 131 8.95 -4.21 -10.30
N VAL A 132 8.44 -4.74 -9.19
CA VAL A 132 7.16 -4.33 -8.60
C VAL A 132 7.41 -3.62 -7.28
N ILE A 133 6.76 -2.48 -7.07
CA ILE A 133 6.80 -1.77 -5.79
C ILE A 133 5.39 -1.41 -5.32
N ALA A 134 5.12 -1.59 -4.03
CA ALA A 134 3.89 -1.16 -3.38
C ALA A 134 4.17 0.02 -2.46
N MET A 135 3.36 1.07 -2.55
CA MET A 135 3.57 2.33 -1.83
C MET A 135 2.28 2.88 -1.26
N MET A 136 2.37 3.47 -0.07
CA MET A 136 1.33 4.31 0.52
C MET A 136 1.57 5.76 0.12
N ILE A 137 0.55 6.43 -0.40
CA ILE A 137 0.66 7.80 -0.95
C ILE A 137 -0.23 8.83 -0.23
N ASP A 138 -0.85 8.45 0.86
CA ASP A 138 -1.87 9.22 1.59
C ASP A 138 -1.31 10.09 2.73
N GLN A 139 -0.01 10.09 2.94
CA GLN A 139 0.62 10.92 3.96
C GLN A 139 1.14 12.24 3.39
N ALA A 140 0.98 13.32 4.17
CA ALA A 140 1.53 14.62 3.83
C ALA A 140 3.07 14.57 3.81
N VAL A 141 3.67 15.25 2.84
CA VAL A 141 5.14 15.33 2.67
C VAL A 141 5.63 16.78 2.84
N LYS A 142 6.90 16.93 3.26
CA LYS A 142 7.51 18.27 3.39
C LYS A 142 7.60 18.98 2.05
N GLU A 143 8.01 18.26 1.00
CA GLU A 143 8.21 18.77 -0.35
C GLU A 143 7.15 18.19 -1.28
N GLY A 144 6.00 18.88 -1.39
CA GLY A 144 4.89 18.47 -2.23
C GLY A 144 4.17 19.69 -2.80
N LYS A 145 3.32 19.46 -3.78
CA LYS A 145 2.42 20.47 -4.34
C LYS A 145 1.07 20.41 -3.64
N TYR A 146 0.36 21.52 -3.62
CA TYR A 146 -1.00 21.57 -3.08
C TYR A 146 -2.01 21.15 -4.14
N PHE A 147 -2.82 20.15 -3.81
CA PHE A 147 -3.96 19.72 -4.61
C PHE A 147 -5.23 19.78 -3.75
N GLN A 148 -6.38 19.94 -4.41
CA GLN A 148 -7.66 19.88 -3.71
C GLN A 148 -7.99 18.42 -3.35
N PHE A 149 -8.20 18.16 -2.06
CA PHE A 149 -8.61 16.87 -1.54
C PHE A 149 -9.74 17.04 -0.53
N LEU A 150 -10.91 16.47 -0.81
CA LEU A 150 -12.11 16.60 0.01
C LEU A 150 -12.48 18.06 0.35
N GLY A 151 -12.35 18.95 -0.64
CA GLY A 151 -12.68 20.36 -0.51
C GLY A 151 -11.64 21.20 0.26
N ARG A 152 -10.45 20.67 0.54
CA ARG A 152 -9.35 21.36 1.21
C ARG A 152 -8.03 21.18 0.48
N PRO A 153 -7.13 22.17 0.51
CA PRO A 153 -5.78 21.98 -0.03
C PRO A 153 -5.00 20.97 0.80
N ALA A 154 -4.48 19.93 0.14
CA ALA A 154 -3.63 18.91 0.71
C ALA A 154 -2.26 18.91 0.04
N LYS A 155 -1.21 18.91 0.84
CA LYS A 155 0.17 18.86 0.35
C LYS A 155 0.53 17.43 -0.01
N THR A 156 0.68 17.16 -1.31
CA THR A 156 0.79 15.83 -1.89
C THR A 156 2.10 15.67 -2.65
N SER A 157 2.76 14.53 -2.52
CA SER A 157 3.94 14.20 -3.31
C SER A 157 3.56 13.91 -4.77
N THR A 158 4.31 14.47 -5.71
CA THR A 158 4.19 14.18 -7.16
C THR A 158 5.21 13.15 -7.62
N SER A 159 6.13 12.74 -6.76
CA SER A 159 7.29 11.92 -7.14
C SER A 159 6.93 10.58 -7.79
N ILE A 160 5.84 9.95 -7.36
CA ILE A 160 5.42 8.65 -7.92
C ILE A 160 4.81 8.82 -9.31
N ALA A 161 4.03 9.88 -9.54
CA ALA A 161 3.53 10.19 -10.87
C ALA A 161 4.70 10.49 -11.83
N GLU A 162 5.67 11.30 -11.40
CA GLU A 162 6.87 11.64 -12.18
C GLU A 162 7.70 10.39 -12.51
N VAL A 163 7.90 9.50 -11.54
CA VAL A 163 8.63 8.24 -11.74
C VAL A 163 7.85 7.31 -12.68
N SER A 164 6.54 7.19 -12.50
CA SER A 164 5.68 6.37 -13.36
C SER A 164 5.77 6.81 -14.82
N LEU A 165 5.62 8.10 -15.09
CA LEU A 165 5.74 8.66 -16.42
C LEU A 165 7.16 8.47 -17.00
N LYS A 166 8.20 8.78 -16.22
CA LYS A 166 9.58 8.69 -16.66
C LYS A 166 10.03 7.29 -17.09
N TYR A 167 9.53 6.27 -16.39
CA TYR A 167 9.95 4.88 -16.64
C TYR A 167 8.85 4.05 -17.31
N ASN A 168 7.77 4.67 -17.78
CA ASN A 168 6.63 3.99 -18.38
C ASN A 168 6.10 2.85 -17.49
N ALA A 169 6.06 3.07 -16.16
CA ALA A 169 5.60 2.09 -15.22
C ALA A 169 4.07 1.96 -15.29
N LEU A 170 3.56 0.74 -15.12
CA LEU A 170 2.13 0.53 -14.88
C LEU A 170 1.81 1.08 -13.48
N LEU A 171 1.01 2.13 -13.39
CA LEU A 171 0.52 2.69 -12.12
C LEU A 171 -0.88 2.18 -11.86
N ILE A 172 -1.09 1.48 -10.74
CA ILE A 172 -2.38 0.88 -10.42
C ILE A 172 -2.75 1.09 -8.94
N PRO A 173 -3.94 1.64 -8.65
CA PRO A 173 -4.45 1.72 -7.28
C PRO A 173 -4.90 0.34 -6.79
N ALA A 174 -4.66 0.04 -5.50
CA ALA A 174 -5.14 -1.18 -4.89
C ALA A 174 -5.48 -0.99 -3.41
N TYR A 175 -6.51 -1.70 -2.95
CA TYR A 175 -7.05 -1.57 -1.59
C TYR A 175 -7.43 -2.92 -1.02
N GLY A 176 -7.25 -3.09 0.30
CA GLY A 176 -7.75 -4.23 1.05
C GLY A 176 -8.83 -3.80 2.04
N ILE A 177 -10.10 -3.97 1.72
CA ILE A 177 -11.20 -3.53 2.56
C ILE A 177 -11.80 -4.71 3.33
N ARG A 178 -11.90 -4.57 4.64
CA ARG A 178 -12.51 -5.56 5.51
C ARG A 178 -14.03 -5.44 5.47
N GLY A 179 -14.71 -6.55 5.13
CA GLY A 179 -16.16 -6.67 5.20
C GLY A 179 -16.68 -6.96 6.61
N HIS A 180 -17.99 -6.91 6.78
CA HIS A 180 -18.66 -7.24 8.05
C HIS A 180 -18.45 -8.70 8.46
N ASP A 181 -18.19 -9.59 7.52
CA ASP A 181 -17.87 -11.00 7.71
C ASP A 181 -16.40 -11.27 8.06
N ASN A 182 -15.63 -10.22 8.35
CA ASN A 182 -14.20 -10.24 8.61
C ASN A 182 -13.34 -10.75 7.43
N ARG A 183 -13.90 -10.96 6.24
CA ARG A 183 -13.12 -11.20 5.02
C ARG A 183 -12.59 -9.88 4.47
N ILE A 184 -11.44 -9.96 3.83
CA ILE A 184 -10.78 -8.81 3.24
C ILE A 184 -10.91 -8.91 1.72
N GLY A 185 -11.69 -8.00 1.15
CA GLY A 185 -11.79 -7.85 -0.30
C GLY A 185 -10.63 -7.01 -0.83
N VAL A 186 -9.72 -7.63 -1.58
CA VAL A 186 -8.66 -6.90 -2.27
C VAL A 186 -9.15 -6.53 -3.67
N THR A 187 -9.05 -5.26 -3.98
CA THR A 187 -9.38 -4.69 -5.30
C THR A 187 -8.13 -4.09 -5.91
N PHE A 188 -7.87 -4.42 -7.16
CA PHE A 188 -6.95 -3.71 -8.04
C PHE A 188 -7.80 -2.92 -9.02
N ASP A 189 -7.70 -1.61 -8.96
CA ASP A 189 -8.49 -0.70 -9.80
C ASP A 189 -7.93 -0.65 -11.24
N LYS A 190 -8.53 0.16 -12.09
CA LYS A 190 -7.99 0.37 -13.44
C LYS A 190 -6.63 1.05 -13.36
N PRO A 191 -5.69 0.69 -14.25
CA PRO A 191 -4.44 1.45 -14.38
C PRO A 191 -4.72 2.93 -14.60
N ILE A 192 -3.82 3.76 -14.08
CA ILE A 192 -3.78 5.20 -14.34
C ILE A 192 -2.82 5.41 -15.50
N ASP A 193 -3.31 6.00 -16.59
CA ASP A 193 -2.56 6.36 -17.80
C ASP A 193 -1.97 7.77 -17.69
#